data_3ee1b7d4157a8fafd39a89b28ed60c32
#
_entry.id   3ee1b7d4157a8fafd39a89b28ed60c32
#
_cell.length_a   1.000
_cell.length_b   1.000
_cell.length_c   1.000
_cell.angle_alpha   90.00
_cell.angle_beta   90.00
_cell.angle_gamma   90.00
#
_symmetry.space_group_name_H-M   'P 1'
#
loop_
_entity.id
_entity.type
_entity.pdbx_description
1 polymer ?
#
loop_
_entity_poly.entity_id
_entity_poly.type
_entity_poly.pdbx_seq_one_letter_code
_entity_poly.pdbx_strand_id
1 'polypeptide(L)'
;DAQHGTGRMLKNMGDASGFVLKASGHPTVYIIGDGVWTQGIADNIGRYNPDYIVVNSGGAVMPGGYDATPIIMDERQVMALIQESGNAKIIAVHMDAVDHCLTTRAVLRKEAKKMKIGNDKLLIPEDGEIISLSK
;
A
#
# COMPACT_ATOMS: atom_id res chain seq x y z
N ASP A 1 -6.37 12.37 -0.14
CA ASP A 1 -7.44 11.47 -0.60
C ASP A 1 -6.80 10.19 -1.16
N ALA A 2 -7.37 9.04 -0.83
CA ALA A 2 -7.06 7.77 -1.46
C ALA A 2 -8.05 7.53 -2.61
N GLN A 3 -7.63 6.76 -3.61
CA GLN A 3 -8.45 6.45 -4.78
C GLN A 3 -8.69 4.94 -4.85
N HIS A 4 -9.90 4.49 -4.48
CA HIS A 4 -10.28 3.09 -4.46
C HIS A 4 -10.71 2.62 -5.86
N GLY A 5 -9.74 2.18 -6.66
CA GLY A 5 -9.91 1.79 -8.05
C GLY A 5 -9.75 2.94 -9.06
N THR A 6 -10.00 2.64 -10.32
CA THR A 6 -9.90 3.58 -11.45
C THR A 6 -11.15 3.56 -12.31
N GLY A 7 -11.31 4.54 -13.20
CA GLY A 7 -12.39 4.58 -14.19
C GLY A 7 -13.79 4.43 -13.59
N ARG A 8 -14.55 3.44 -14.06
CA ARG A 8 -15.91 3.16 -13.57
C ARG A 8 -15.93 2.69 -12.12
N MET A 9 -14.90 1.93 -11.71
CA MET A 9 -14.83 1.42 -10.35
C MET A 9 -14.72 2.54 -9.33
N LEU A 10 -13.96 3.61 -9.62
CA LEU A 10 -13.86 4.76 -8.73
C LEU A 10 -15.22 5.36 -8.38
N LYS A 11 -16.15 5.44 -9.35
CA LYS A 11 -17.51 5.93 -9.09
C LYS A 11 -18.33 5.00 -8.19
N ASN A 12 -18.11 3.69 -8.33
CA ASN A 12 -18.87 2.68 -7.57
C ASN A 12 -18.34 2.53 -6.14
N MET A 13 -17.02 2.69 -5.95
CA MET A 13 -16.37 2.53 -4.64
C MET A 13 -16.47 3.77 -3.76
N GLY A 14 -16.77 4.94 -4.35
CA GLY A 14 -16.88 6.20 -3.62
C GLY A 14 -15.54 6.76 -3.17
N ASP A 15 -15.62 7.71 -2.23
CA ASP A 15 -14.44 8.37 -1.66
C ASP A 15 -13.72 7.47 -0.67
N ALA A 16 -12.39 7.42 -0.77
CA ALA A 16 -11.52 6.74 0.18
C ALA A 16 -10.56 7.75 0.82
N SER A 17 -10.14 7.49 2.05
CA SER A 17 -9.26 8.38 2.80
C SER A 17 -8.07 7.62 3.40
N GLY A 18 -6.90 8.21 3.29
CA GLY A 18 -5.73 7.82 4.06
C GLY A 18 -5.55 8.72 5.28
N PHE A 19 -4.68 8.31 6.21
CA PHE A 19 -4.42 9.01 7.45
C PHE A 19 -2.93 9.23 7.65
N VAL A 20 -2.53 10.42 8.12
CA VAL A 20 -1.16 10.68 8.57
C VAL A 20 -1.18 10.90 10.06
N LEU A 21 -0.48 10.02 10.79
CA LEU A 21 -0.34 10.06 12.24
C LEU A 21 0.99 10.72 12.59
N LYS A 22 0.94 11.79 13.38
CA LYS A 22 2.12 12.50 13.88
C LYS A 22 2.00 12.74 15.38
N ALA A 23 3.06 12.41 16.11
CA ALA A 23 3.19 12.75 17.53
C ALA A 23 4.65 13.10 17.86
N SER A 24 4.87 14.00 18.82
CA SER A 24 6.23 14.38 19.24
C SER A 24 6.98 13.16 19.79
N GLY A 25 8.22 12.97 19.33
CA GLY A 25 9.07 11.85 19.76
C GLY A 25 8.73 10.49 19.13
N HIS A 26 7.69 10.41 18.28
CA HIS A 26 7.28 9.20 17.59
C HIS A 26 7.49 9.30 16.07
N PRO A 27 7.62 8.17 15.36
CA PRO A 27 7.69 8.18 13.91
C PRO A 27 6.36 8.68 13.29
N THR A 28 6.48 9.36 12.17
CA THR A 28 5.32 9.73 11.35
C THR A 28 4.88 8.53 10.54
N VAL A 29 3.61 8.15 10.62
CA VAL A 29 3.04 7.01 9.90
C VAL A 29 1.97 7.49 8.93
N TYR A 30 2.11 7.13 7.65
CA TYR A 30 1.08 7.36 6.64
C TYR A 30 0.36 6.04 6.35
N ILE A 31 -0.92 5.96 6.66
CA ILE A 31 -1.81 4.83 6.35
C ILE A 31 -2.58 5.21 5.09
N ILE A 32 -2.30 4.55 3.97
CA ILE A 32 -2.94 4.86 2.68
C ILE A 32 -4.40 4.41 2.67
N GLY A 33 -4.71 3.26 3.29
CA GLY A 33 -6.03 2.64 3.22
C GLY A 33 -6.27 1.94 1.88
N ASP A 34 -7.53 1.75 1.52
CA ASP A 34 -7.92 1.13 0.26
C ASP A 34 -7.74 2.12 -0.90
N GLY A 35 -6.65 1.95 -1.62
CA GLY A 35 -6.32 2.84 -2.73
C GLY A 35 -5.33 2.23 -3.71
N VAL A 36 -5.42 2.68 -4.95
CA VAL A 36 -4.44 2.40 -6.00
C VAL A 36 -3.34 3.47 -5.97
N TRP A 37 -2.19 3.18 -6.57
CA TRP A 37 -1.11 4.15 -6.70
C TRP A 37 -1.55 5.37 -7.54
N THR A 38 -1.37 6.57 -7.01
CA THR A 38 -1.73 7.83 -7.66
C THR A 38 -0.72 8.93 -7.36
N GLN A 39 -0.71 9.98 -8.19
CA GLN A 39 0.07 11.18 -7.94
C GLN A 39 -0.27 11.82 -6.57
N GLY A 40 -1.53 11.79 -6.15
CA GLY A 40 -1.94 12.33 -4.84
C GLY A 40 -1.27 11.62 -3.66
N ILE A 41 -0.95 10.31 -3.79
CA ILE A 41 -0.18 9.59 -2.77
C ILE A 41 1.28 10.06 -2.79
N ALA A 42 1.90 10.22 -3.97
CA ALA A 42 3.25 10.75 -4.10
C ALA A 42 3.37 12.16 -3.51
N ASP A 43 2.40 13.05 -3.79
CA ASP A 43 2.33 14.40 -3.24
C ASP A 43 2.23 14.39 -1.70
N ASN A 44 1.44 13.46 -1.14
CA ASN A 44 1.33 13.30 0.31
C ASN A 44 2.63 12.79 0.93
N ILE A 45 3.33 11.86 0.28
CA ILE A 45 4.64 11.38 0.72
C ILE A 45 5.62 12.57 0.78
N GLY A 46 5.70 13.36 -0.28
CA GLY A 46 6.55 14.55 -0.33
C GLY A 46 6.17 15.60 0.74
N ARG A 47 4.87 15.83 0.94
CA ARG A 47 4.36 16.81 1.89
C ARG A 47 4.60 16.44 3.35
N TYR A 48 4.38 15.18 3.72
CA TYR A 48 4.38 14.74 5.12
C TYR A 48 5.67 14.06 5.54
N ASN A 49 6.50 13.63 4.58
CA ASN A 49 7.76 12.93 4.77
C ASN A 49 7.64 11.84 5.86
N PRO A 50 6.80 10.81 5.66
CA PRO A 50 6.56 9.78 6.66
C PRO A 50 7.80 8.91 6.90
N ASP A 51 7.95 8.41 8.12
CA ASP A 51 8.97 7.40 8.46
C ASP A 51 8.49 5.99 8.04
N TYR A 52 7.16 5.77 8.09
CA TYR A 52 6.52 4.52 7.69
C TYR A 52 5.28 4.78 6.84
N ILE A 53 5.06 3.90 5.85
CA ILE A 53 3.86 3.91 5.02
C ILE A 53 3.20 2.53 5.13
N VAL A 54 1.96 2.49 5.60
CA VAL A 54 1.13 1.28 5.62
C VAL A 54 0.27 1.26 4.36
N VAL A 55 0.36 0.18 3.59
CA VAL A 55 -0.34 0.05 2.31
C VAL A 55 -1.13 -1.25 2.24
N ASN A 56 -2.39 -1.15 1.82
CA ASN A 56 -3.21 -2.31 1.47
C ASN A 56 -2.78 -2.84 0.11
N SER A 57 -2.18 -4.05 0.09
CA SER A 57 -1.36 -4.57 -1.01
C SER A 57 -1.95 -5.81 -1.69
N GLY A 58 -3.19 -6.16 -1.37
CA GLY A 58 -3.80 -7.40 -1.86
C GLY A 58 -4.11 -7.43 -3.36
N GLY A 59 -3.99 -6.32 -4.08
CA GLY A 59 -4.29 -6.27 -5.51
C GLY A 59 -5.71 -6.76 -5.81
N ALA A 60 -6.68 -6.34 -4.98
CA ALA A 60 -8.05 -6.81 -5.09
C ALA A 60 -8.67 -6.43 -6.43
N VAL A 61 -9.34 -7.38 -7.07
CA VAL A 61 -10.07 -7.22 -8.33
C VAL A 61 -11.52 -7.62 -8.10
N MET A 62 -12.46 -6.75 -8.46
CA MET A 62 -13.89 -7.06 -8.28
C MET A 62 -14.34 -8.15 -9.25
N PRO A 63 -14.98 -9.24 -8.75
CA PRO A 63 -15.58 -10.27 -9.62
C PRO A 63 -16.60 -9.63 -10.56
N GLY A 64 -16.46 -9.90 -11.86
CA GLY A 64 -17.33 -9.30 -12.89
C GLY A 64 -17.01 -7.82 -13.18
N GLY A 65 -15.90 -7.30 -12.65
CA GLY A 65 -15.39 -5.97 -12.99
C GLY A 65 -15.07 -5.82 -14.47
N TYR A 66 -15.35 -4.65 -15.05
CA TYR A 66 -15.33 -4.44 -16.49
C TYR A 66 -13.95 -4.46 -17.14
N ASP A 67 -12.87 -4.36 -16.34
CA ASP A 67 -11.49 -4.19 -16.85
C ASP A 67 -10.42 -4.94 -16.07
N ALA A 68 -10.79 -5.76 -15.09
CA ALA A 68 -9.87 -6.52 -14.22
C ALA A 68 -8.74 -5.67 -13.60
N THR A 69 -8.96 -4.35 -13.46
CA THR A 69 -7.99 -3.47 -12.80
C THR A 69 -8.08 -3.59 -11.28
N PRO A 70 -6.94 -3.55 -10.57
CA PRO A 70 -6.94 -3.54 -9.11
C PRO A 70 -7.68 -2.33 -8.53
N ILE A 71 -8.41 -2.54 -7.44
CA ILE A 71 -9.06 -1.47 -6.67
C ILE A 71 -8.23 -1.04 -5.45
N ILE A 72 -7.27 -1.87 -5.02
CA ILE A 72 -6.19 -1.55 -4.09
C ILE A 72 -4.86 -1.94 -4.74
N MET A 73 -3.73 -1.47 -4.21
CA MET A 73 -2.42 -1.71 -4.85
C MET A 73 -2.11 -3.20 -5.01
N ASP A 74 -1.68 -3.56 -6.21
CA ASP A 74 -1.05 -4.84 -6.51
C ASP A 74 0.47 -4.78 -6.27
N GLU A 75 1.18 -5.91 -6.50
CA GLU A 75 2.62 -5.99 -6.32
C GLU A 75 3.41 -4.97 -7.16
N ARG A 76 2.92 -4.63 -8.36
CA ARG A 76 3.59 -3.66 -9.25
C ARG A 76 3.44 -2.24 -8.73
N GLN A 77 2.23 -1.90 -8.28
CA GLN A 77 1.95 -0.58 -7.71
C GLN A 77 2.67 -0.38 -6.37
N VAL A 78 2.83 -1.43 -5.56
CA VAL A 78 3.66 -1.39 -4.34
C VAL A 78 5.13 -1.13 -4.70
N MET A 79 5.67 -1.73 -5.77
CA MET A 79 7.02 -1.43 -6.23
C MET A 79 7.15 0.03 -6.69
N ALA A 80 6.15 0.58 -7.39
CA ALA A 80 6.14 1.99 -7.78
C ALA A 80 6.09 2.92 -6.54
N LEU A 81 5.26 2.60 -5.55
CA LEU A 81 5.22 3.29 -4.27
C LEU A 81 6.61 3.31 -3.59
N ILE A 82 7.31 2.17 -3.58
CA ILE A 82 8.64 2.07 -2.97
C ILE A 82 9.65 3.00 -3.65
N GLN A 83 9.61 3.13 -4.98
CA GLN A 83 10.50 4.02 -5.73
C GLN A 83 10.31 5.49 -5.36
N GLU A 84 9.09 5.90 -5.04
CA GLU A 84 8.72 7.27 -4.69
C GLU A 84 8.68 7.54 -3.17
N SER A 85 8.90 6.52 -2.35
CA SER A 85 8.72 6.61 -0.89
C SER A 85 9.89 7.25 -0.13
N GLY A 86 10.96 7.67 -0.82
CA GLY A 86 12.13 8.25 -0.19
C GLY A 86 12.75 7.31 0.87
N ASN A 87 12.89 7.80 2.10
CA ASN A 87 13.44 7.02 3.21
C ASN A 87 12.39 6.21 3.99
N ALA A 88 11.10 6.39 3.68
CA ALA A 88 10.04 5.68 4.40
C ALA A 88 10.14 4.17 4.24
N LYS A 89 9.93 3.43 5.33
CA LYS A 89 9.74 1.96 5.29
C LYS A 89 8.29 1.66 4.96
N ILE A 90 8.08 0.65 4.11
CA ILE A 90 6.74 0.23 3.67
C ILE A 90 6.31 -0.98 4.49
N ILE A 91 5.09 -0.96 4.99
CA ILE A 91 4.43 -2.09 5.67
C ILE A 91 3.26 -2.51 4.81
N ALA A 92 3.40 -3.66 4.16
CA ALA A 92 2.40 -4.21 3.26
C ALA A 92 1.44 -5.11 4.02
N VAL A 93 0.15 -4.77 3.98
CA VAL A 93 -0.93 -5.49 4.68
C VAL A 93 -2.08 -5.81 3.72
N HIS A 94 -3.17 -6.40 4.24
CA HIS A 94 -4.40 -6.70 3.48
C HIS A 94 -4.15 -7.70 2.35
N MET A 95 -3.52 -8.82 2.66
CA MET A 95 -3.23 -9.94 1.76
C MET A 95 -3.70 -11.26 2.36
N ASP A 96 -3.91 -12.26 1.51
CA ASP A 96 -4.22 -13.66 1.85
C ASP A 96 -5.51 -13.88 2.69
N ALA A 97 -6.36 -12.88 2.87
CA ALA A 97 -7.55 -12.96 3.70
C ALA A 97 -8.84 -13.22 2.90
N VAL A 98 -8.90 -12.78 1.65
CA VAL A 98 -10.08 -12.89 0.78
C VAL A 98 -9.67 -13.30 -0.63
N ASP A 99 -10.54 -14.03 -1.33
CA ASP A 99 -10.28 -14.66 -2.62
C ASP A 99 -10.10 -13.70 -3.80
N HIS A 100 -10.65 -12.50 -3.71
CA HIS A 100 -10.50 -11.46 -4.74
C HIS A 100 -9.20 -10.64 -4.60
N CYS A 101 -8.41 -10.84 -3.54
CA CYS A 101 -7.07 -10.30 -3.38
C CYS A 101 -6.04 -11.21 -4.09
N LEU A 102 -5.65 -10.84 -5.31
CA LEU A 102 -4.80 -11.68 -6.17
C LEU A 102 -3.31 -11.57 -5.84
N THR A 103 -2.88 -10.48 -5.19
CA THR A 103 -1.52 -10.33 -4.67
C THR A 103 -1.43 -10.93 -3.29
N THR A 104 -0.76 -12.08 -3.18
CA THR A 104 -0.43 -12.74 -1.91
C THR A 104 0.88 -12.24 -1.34
N ARG A 105 1.17 -12.51 -0.05
CA ARG A 105 2.49 -12.26 0.55
C ARG A 105 3.61 -12.92 -0.25
N ALA A 106 3.37 -14.15 -0.76
CA ALA A 106 4.35 -14.88 -1.58
C ALA A 106 4.62 -14.17 -2.91
N VAL A 107 3.58 -13.67 -3.59
CA VAL A 107 3.70 -12.89 -4.83
C VAL A 107 4.48 -11.59 -4.59
N LEU A 108 4.13 -10.85 -3.54
CA LEU A 108 4.79 -9.60 -3.20
C LEU A 108 6.28 -9.81 -2.83
N ARG A 109 6.61 -10.84 -2.01
CA ARG A 109 7.99 -11.21 -1.68
C ARG A 109 8.80 -11.58 -2.93
N LYS A 110 8.19 -12.31 -3.88
CA LYS A 110 8.83 -12.67 -5.15
C LYS A 110 9.16 -11.43 -5.98
N GLU A 111 8.23 -10.47 -6.06
CA GLU A 111 8.46 -9.24 -6.82
C GLU A 111 9.53 -8.36 -6.16
N ALA A 112 9.48 -8.18 -4.83
CA ALA A 112 10.50 -7.48 -4.07
C ALA A 112 11.91 -8.08 -4.29
N LYS A 113 12.03 -9.42 -4.29
CA LYS A 113 13.30 -10.10 -4.56
C LYS A 113 13.83 -9.80 -5.96
N LYS A 114 13.00 -9.78 -6.99
CA LYS A 114 13.41 -9.41 -8.36
C LYS A 114 13.99 -8.00 -8.42
N MET A 115 13.41 -7.07 -7.68
CA MET A 115 13.82 -5.67 -7.62
C MET A 115 14.91 -5.41 -6.56
N LYS A 116 15.43 -6.47 -5.90
CA LYS A 116 16.47 -6.39 -4.85
C LYS A 116 16.07 -5.50 -3.66
N ILE A 117 14.77 -5.47 -3.33
CA ILE A 117 14.23 -4.76 -2.18
C ILE A 117 14.32 -5.66 -0.96
N GLY A 118 15.02 -5.18 0.08
CA GLY A 118 15.22 -5.90 1.34
C GLY A 118 14.16 -5.61 2.40
N ASN A 119 14.23 -6.37 3.50
CA ASN A 119 13.31 -6.20 4.64
C ASN A 119 13.56 -4.88 5.41
N ASP A 120 14.66 -4.21 5.19
CA ASP A 120 14.92 -2.86 5.69
C ASP A 120 14.03 -1.80 5.04
N LYS A 121 13.52 -2.07 3.83
CA LYS A 121 12.64 -1.19 3.06
C LYS A 121 11.19 -1.65 3.02
N LEU A 122 10.93 -2.94 2.83
CA LEU A 122 9.59 -3.53 2.72
C LEU A 122 9.38 -4.60 3.77
N LEU A 123 8.47 -4.35 4.70
CA LEU A 123 7.99 -5.28 5.70
C LEU A 123 6.69 -5.93 5.21
N ILE A 124 6.63 -7.25 5.25
CA ILE A 124 5.46 -8.04 4.86
C ILE A 124 5.10 -8.94 6.04
N PRO A 125 4.39 -8.40 7.06
CA PRO A 125 4.09 -9.14 8.30
C PRO A 125 3.13 -10.28 8.06
N GLU A 126 3.22 -11.30 8.93
CA GLU A 126 2.20 -12.33 9.06
C GLU A 126 1.01 -11.81 9.88
N ASP A 127 -0.15 -12.51 9.82
CA ASP A 127 -1.32 -12.12 10.56
C ASP A 127 -1.06 -12.21 12.08
N GLY A 128 -1.36 -11.13 12.80
CA GLY A 128 -1.09 -11.01 14.22
C GLY A 128 0.36 -10.66 14.60
N GLU A 129 1.25 -10.50 13.64
CA GLU A 129 2.63 -10.07 13.91
C GLU A 129 2.67 -8.63 14.42
N ILE A 130 3.44 -8.41 15.48
CA ILE A 130 3.64 -7.07 16.07
C ILE A 130 4.94 -6.46 15.52
N ILE A 131 4.83 -5.33 14.85
CA ILE A 131 5.97 -4.55 14.38
C ILE A 131 6.18 -3.35 15.29
N SER A 132 7.36 -3.27 15.91
CA SER A 132 7.77 -2.09 16.68
C SER A 132 8.32 -1.02 15.74
N LEU A 133 7.71 0.16 15.76
CA LEU A 133 8.15 1.30 14.96
C LEU A 133 9.09 2.17 15.77
N SER A 134 10.25 2.50 15.20
CA SER A 134 11.24 3.41 15.77
C SER A 134 11.54 4.56 14.81
N LYS A 135 11.95 5.69 15.38
CA LYS A 135 12.39 6.85 14.61
C LYS A 135 13.84 6.71 14.19
#